data_b3dc2054ae6b2462223ef71c6c7e0832
#
_entry.id   b3dc2054ae6b2462223ef71c6c7e0832
#
_cell.length_a   1.000
_cell.length_b   1.000
_cell.length_c   1.000
_cell.angle_alpha   90.00
_cell.angle_beta   90.00
_cell.angle_gamma   90.00
#
_symmetry.space_group_name_H-M   'P 1'
#
loop_
_entity.id
_entity.type
_entity.pdbx_description
1 polymer ?
#
loop_
_entity_poly.entity_id
_entity_poly.type
_entity_poly.pdbx_seq_one_letter_code
_entity_poly.pdbx_strand_id
1 'polypeptide(L)'
;MRATRFEEALVTGAAGGLGSALCRRFAADGTALILLDWNAAGLEKLQADLGSRVQVENHVIDIRDCEALEACLKGIVQQHHRIGLVVANAGIDRPLLLDRYDWRQVNDHFATNVTANVVLCAVLVPYLLARGAGHIAAIASLGALSGFPYEAAYCSSKAALATFVEGLRAELAPRHVSFTTVFPGFIDTPLLHGNAFAATGVMPVEYAAARIHRAILARRPTLHFPLSPYLQLSIARLIPARLRDAIARRVMKRDFGRAAL
;
A
#
# COMPACT_ATOMS: atom_id res chain seq x y z
N MET A 1 -13.37 -23.39 -7.34
CA MET A 1 -13.67 -22.09 -7.96
C MET A 1 -12.39 -21.64 -8.67
N ARG A 2 -12.43 -21.40 -10.00
CA ARG A 2 -11.29 -20.78 -10.71
C ARG A 2 -11.08 -19.38 -10.12
N ALA A 3 -9.85 -19.06 -9.74
CA ALA A 3 -9.48 -17.71 -9.29
C ALA A 3 -9.88 -16.72 -10.40
N THR A 4 -10.55 -15.62 -10.02
CA THR A 4 -10.99 -14.59 -10.97
C THR A 4 -9.76 -13.90 -11.51
N ARG A 5 -9.44 -14.09 -12.78
CA ARG A 5 -8.37 -13.35 -13.46
C ARG A 5 -8.88 -11.96 -13.80
N PHE A 6 -8.06 -10.95 -13.57
CA PHE A 6 -8.31 -9.60 -14.06
C PHE A 6 -7.74 -9.45 -15.46
N GLU A 7 -8.47 -8.78 -16.34
CA GLU A 7 -7.98 -8.52 -17.70
C GLU A 7 -6.88 -7.47 -17.67
N GLU A 8 -7.07 -6.42 -16.87
CA GLU A 8 -6.18 -5.28 -16.79
C GLU A 8 -6.09 -4.78 -15.35
N ALA A 9 -4.88 -4.43 -14.90
CA ALA A 9 -4.62 -3.94 -13.55
C ALA A 9 -3.79 -2.66 -13.58
N LEU A 10 -4.22 -1.65 -12.82
CA LEU A 10 -3.48 -0.43 -12.57
C LEU A 10 -2.75 -0.58 -11.23
N VAL A 11 -1.44 -0.31 -11.22
CA VAL A 11 -0.58 -0.48 -10.03
C VAL A 11 0.19 0.80 -9.77
N THR A 12 0.03 1.42 -8.59
CA THR A 12 0.84 2.55 -8.14
C THR A 12 2.05 2.07 -7.34
N GLY A 13 3.17 2.82 -7.43
CA GLY A 13 4.44 2.38 -6.82
C GLY A 13 4.96 1.09 -7.45
N ALA A 14 4.74 0.94 -8.75
CA ALA A 14 5.00 -0.29 -9.49
C ALA A 14 6.49 -0.65 -9.55
N ALA A 15 7.37 0.35 -9.60
CA ALA A 15 8.83 0.16 -9.61
C ALA A 15 9.41 -0.17 -8.23
N GLY A 16 8.63 -0.05 -7.15
CA GLY A 16 9.03 -0.41 -5.79
C GLY A 16 9.14 -1.92 -5.59
N GLY A 17 9.78 -2.34 -4.47
CA GLY A 17 10.02 -3.76 -4.19
C GLY A 17 8.75 -4.62 -4.21
N LEU A 18 7.73 -4.23 -3.43
CA LEU A 18 6.45 -4.97 -3.39
C LEU A 18 5.65 -4.79 -4.68
N GLY A 19 5.60 -3.56 -5.22
CA GLY A 19 4.87 -3.26 -6.46
C GLY A 19 5.35 -4.12 -7.62
N SER A 20 6.65 -4.19 -7.85
CA SER A 20 7.24 -4.99 -8.93
C SER A 20 7.01 -6.49 -8.75
N ALA A 21 7.08 -7.00 -7.51
CA ALA A 21 6.77 -8.40 -7.22
C ALA A 21 5.29 -8.75 -7.48
N LEU A 22 4.36 -7.83 -7.16
CA LEU A 22 2.95 -8.00 -7.50
C LEU A 22 2.71 -7.95 -9.01
N CYS A 23 3.34 -7.00 -9.72
CA CYS A 23 3.25 -6.90 -11.18
C CYS A 23 3.69 -8.19 -11.88
N ARG A 24 4.82 -8.79 -11.46
CA ARG A 24 5.28 -10.08 -12.00
C ARG A 24 4.24 -11.19 -11.81
N ARG A 25 3.52 -11.21 -10.69
CA ARG A 25 2.50 -12.22 -10.42
C ARG A 25 1.26 -12.02 -11.27
N PHE A 26 0.77 -10.78 -11.40
CA PHE A 26 -0.37 -10.49 -12.27
C PHE A 26 -0.03 -10.74 -13.75
N ALA A 27 1.18 -10.40 -14.19
CA ALA A 27 1.66 -10.72 -15.52
C ALA A 27 1.72 -12.25 -15.77
N ALA A 28 2.13 -13.04 -14.77
CA ALA A 28 2.12 -14.50 -14.87
C ALA A 28 0.69 -15.07 -15.00
N ASP A 29 -0.33 -14.37 -14.51
CA ASP A 29 -1.74 -14.71 -14.73
C ASP A 29 -2.28 -14.24 -16.10
N GLY A 30 -1.47 -13.50 -16.87
CA GLY A 30 -1.88 -12.93 -18.16
C GLY A 30 -2.62 -11.60 -18.04
N THR A 31 -2.57 -10.92 -16.89
CA THR A 31 -3.17 -9.59 -16.68
C THR A 31 -2.33 -8.51 -17.33
N ALA A 32 -2.91 -7.68 -18.20
CA ALA A 32 -2.26 -6.48 -18.73
C ALA A 32 -2.05 -5.44 -17.62
N LEU A 33 -0.97 -4.66 -17.69
CA LEU A 33 -0.52 -3.81 -16.60
C LEU A 33 -0.41 -2.35 -17.01
N ILE A 34 -0.98 -1.46 -16.20
CA ILE A 34 -0.79 0.00 -16.25
C ILE A 34 0.00 0.36 -15.00
N LEU A 35 1.23 0.80 -15.18
CA LEU A 35 2.21 1.00 -14.13
C LEU A 35 2.44 2.49 -13.86
N LEU A 36 2.21 2.93 -12.62
CA LEU A 36 2.45 4.29 -12.18
C LEU A 36 3.57 4.32 -11.15
N ASP A 37 4.61 5.09 -11.40
CA ASP A 37 5.71 5.34 -10.46
C ASP A 37 6.43 6.64 -10.83
N TRP A 38 7.10 7.28 -9.87
CA TRP A 38 7.95 8.43 -10.14
C TRP A 38 9.33 8.03 -10.71
N ASN A 39 9.73 6.76 -10.54
CA ASN A 39 11.01 6.23 -10.97
C ASN A 39 10.93 5.67 -12.39
N ALA A 40 11.22 6.51 -13.39
CA ALA A 40 11.20 6.14 -14.80
C ALA A 40 12.08 4.92 -15.11
N ALA A 41 13.34 4.93 -14.65
CA ALA A 41 14.28 3.83 -14.89
C ALA A 41 13.80 2.52 -14.25
N GLY A 42 13.16 2.60 -13.08
CA GLY A 42 12.54 1.45 -12.43
C GLY A 42 11.37 0.86 -13.21
N LEU A 43 10.53 1.71 -13.82
CA LEU A 43 9.44 1.27 -14.70
C LEU A 43 9.97 0.60 -15.97
N GLU A 44 10.95 1.20 -16.64
CA GLU A 44 11.58 0.63 -17.83
C GLU A 44 12.21 -0.75 -17.54
N LYS A 45 12.93 -0.87 -16.41
CA LYS A 45 13.49 -2.14 -15.98
C LYS A 45 12.40 -3.18 -15.74
N LEU A 46 11.33 -2.81 -15.03
CA LEU A 46 10.22 -3.73 -14.77
C LEU A 46 9.54 -4.17 -16.07
N GLN A 47 9.29 -3.24 -16.99
CA GLN A 47 8.72 -3.57 -18.30
C GLN A 47 9.61 -4.53 -19.09
N ALA A 48 10.93 -4.31 -19.08
CA ALA A 48 11.89 -5.22 -19.72
C ALA A 48 11.89 -6.63 -19.06
N ASP A 49 11.84 -6.70 -17.73
CA ASP A 49 11.73 -7.96 -16.96
C ASP A 49 10.45 -8.74 -17.27
N LEU A 50 9.33 -8.04 -17.49
CA LEU A 50 8.05 -8.64 -17.85
C LEU A 50 8.05 -9.16 -19.30
N GLY A 51 8.83 -8.49 -20.17
CA GLY A 51 8.95 -8.85 -21.58
C GLY A 51 7.60 -8.77 -22.32
N SER A 52 7.44 -9.61 -23.36
CA SER A 52 6.21 -9.65 -24.17
C SER A 52 5.09 -10.52 -23.60
N ARG A 53 5.18 -10.93 -22.34
CA ARG A 53 4.18 -11.83 -21.71
C ARG A 53 2.79 -11.22 -21.63
N VAL A 54 2.73 -9.91 -21.38
CA VAL A 54 1.51 -9.11 -21.27
C VAL A 54 1.75 -7.72 -21.82
N GLN A 55 0.67 -7.01 -22.13
CA GLN A 55 0.76 -5.58 -22.44
C GLN A 55 1.12 -4.80 -21.16
N VAL A 56 2.07 -3.87 -21.28
CA VAL A 56 2.53 -3.02 -20.18
C VAL A 56 2.57 -1.58 -20.66
N GLU A 57 1.93 -0.69 -19.93
CA GLU A 57 1.96 0.74 -20.14
C GLU A 57 2.54 1.45 -18.92
N ASN A 58 3.51 2.35 -19.12
CA ASN A 58 4.20 3.08 -18.06
C ASN A 58 3.75 4.54 -18.01
N HIS A 59 3.45 5.02 -16.81
CA HIS A 59 3.19 6.41 -16.50
C HIS A 59 4.18 6.89 -15.42
N VAL A 60 5.10 7.77 -15.82
CA VAL A 60 6.04 8.40 -14.88
C VAL A 60 5.35 9.56 -14.21
N ILE A 61 5.05 9.43 -12.92
CA ILE A 61 4.30 10.44 -12.17
C ILE A 61 4.65 10.45 -10.68
N ASP A 62 4.83 11.63 -10.11
CA ASP A 62 4.83 11.81 -8.66
C ASP A 62 3.38 11.93 -8.18
N ILE A 63 2.90 10.93 -7.50
CA ILE A 63 1.50 10.87 -7.02
C ILE A 63 1.17 11.93 -5.97
N ARG A 64 2.15 12.68 -5.43
CA ARG A 64 1.92 13.81 -4.52
C ARG A 64 1.38 15.03 -5.25
N ASP A 65 1.64 15.14 -6.54
CA ASP A 65 1.00 16.11 -7.41
C ASP A 65 -0.41 15.60 -7.76
N CYS A 66 -1.38 16.02 -6.95
CA CYS A 66 -2.77 15.54 -7.05
C CYS A 66 -3.43 15.94 -8.37
N GLU A 67 -3.10 17.11 -8.90
CA GLU A 67 -3.68 17.61 -10.17
C GLU A 67 -3.12 16.81 -11.35
N ALA A 68 -1.80 16.60 -11.38
CA ALA A 68 -1.16 15.77 -12.39
C ALA A 68 -1.63 14.31 -12.31
N LEU A 69 -1.78 13.76 -11.09
CA LEU A 69 -2.30 12.41 -10.88
C LEU A 69 -3.73 12.28 -11.39
N GLU A 70 -4.61 13.23 -11.06
CA GLU A 70 -6.00 13.22 -11.51
C GLU A 70 -6.09 13.28 -13.03
N ALA A 71 -5.32 14.19 -13.67
CA ALA A 71 -5.27 14.32 -15.13
C ALA A 71 -4.77 13.02 -15.80
N CYS A 72 -3.70 12.42 -15.27
CA CYS A 72 -3.16 11.15 -15.74
C CYS A 72 -4.21 10.03 -15.64
N LEU A 73 -4.84 9.87 -14.49
CA LEU A 73 -5.87 8.84 -14.28
C LEU A 73 -7.09 9.04 -15.18
N LYS A 74 -7.53 10.29 -15.41
CA LYS A 74 -8.61 10.60 -16.35
C LYS A 74 -8.23 10.22 -17.79
N GLY A 75 -6.99 10.45 -18.20
CA GLY A 75 -6.47 10.00 -19.50
C GLY A 75 -6.48 8.47 -19.63
N ILE A 76 -6.03 7.79 -18.59
CA ILE A 76 -6.01 6.31 -18.54
C ILE A 76 -7.43 5.74 -18.68
N VAL A 77 -8.42 6.19 -17.91
CA VAL A 77 -9.79 5.63 -17.96
C VAL A 77 -10.53 5.95 -19.27
N GLN A 78 -10.07 6.95 -20.03
CA GLN A 78 -10.60 7.23 -21.38
C GLN A 78 -10.07 6.24 -22.42
N GLN A 79 -8.86 5.72 -22.25
CA GLN A 79 -8.18 4.82 -23.20
C GLN A 79 -8.39 3.34 -22.83
N HIS A 80 -8.51 3.04 -21.53
CA HIS A 80 -8.62 1.69 -21.01
C HIS A 80 -10.04 1.39 -20.51
N HIS A 81 -10.69 0.40 -21.13
CA HIS A 81 -12.05 0.03 -20.77
C HIS A 81 -12.17 -1.30 -20.01
N ARG A 82 -11.01 -1.93 -19.71
CA ARG A 82 -10.94 -3.27 -19.09
C ARG A 82 -10.27 -3.31 -17.73
N ILE A 83 -9.94 -2.14 -17.14
CA ILE A 83 -9.34 -2.09 -15.80
C ILE A 83 -10.30 -2.71 -14.79
N GLY A 84 -9.96 -3.90 -14.32
CA GLY A 84 -10.76 -4.65 -13.34
C GLY A 84 -10.13 -4.66 -11.95
N LEU A 85 -8.82 -4.31 -11.85
CA LEU A 85 -8.06 -4.26 -10.62
C LEU A 85 -7.30 -2.94 -10.50
N VAL A 86 -7.34 -2.36 -9.31
CA VAL A 86 -6.49 -1.24 -8.91
C VAL A 86 -5.68 -1.66 -7.69
N VAL A 87 -4.35 -1.56 -7.75
CA VAL A 87 -3.46 -1.84 -6.62
C VAL A 87 -2.85 -0.53 -6.15
N ALA A 88 -3.43 0.03 -5.10
CA ALA A 88 -2.98 1.23 -4.41
C ALA A 88 -1.81 0.85 -3.48
N ASN A 89 -0.60 0.73 -4.05
CA ASN A 89 0.59 0.23 -3.36
C ASN A 89 1.62 1.32 -3.06
N ALA A 90 1.65 2.41 -3.79
CA ALA A 90 2.59 3.50 -3.53
C ALA A 90 2.51 3.99 -2.09
N GLY A 91 3.67 4.25 -1.50
CA GLY A 91 3.76 4.73 -0.13
C GLY A 91 5.18 5.07 0.27
N ILE A 92 5.32 5.91 1.26
CA ILE A 92 6.59 6.27 1.89
C ILE A 92 6.56 5.95 3.38
N ASP A 93 7.74 5.72 3.91
CA ASP A 93 8.02 5.54 5.33
C ASP A 93 9.36 6.22 5.64
N ARG A 94 9.32 7.27 6.44
CA ARG A 94 10.51 8.03 6.89
C ARG A 94 10.35 8.32 8.36
N PRO A 95 11.25 7.82 9.22
CA PRO A 95 11.18 8.06 10.67
C PRO A 95 11.22 9.55 11.03
N LEU A 96 10.36 9.95 11.99
CA LEU A 96 10.35 11.28 12.56
C LEU A 96 11.32 11.34 13.72
N LEU A 97 12.46 11.98 13.53
CA LEU A 97 13.44 12.21 14.60
C LEU A 97 13.04 13.45 15.39
N LEU A 98 12.97 13.33 16.72
CA LEU A 98 12.48 14.40 17.61
C LEU A 98 13.37 15.65 17.61
N ASP A 99 14.67 15.50 17.37
CA ASP A 99 15.65 16.59 17.24
C ASP A 99 15.57 17.31 15.89
N ARG A 100 14.88 16.72 14.91
CA ARG A 100 14.69 17.24 13.54
C ARG A 100 13.24 17.16 13.11
N TYR A 101 12.31 17.39 14.05
CA TYR A 101 10.88 17.31 13.77
C TYR A 101 10.47 18.35 12.73
N ASP A 102 10.06 17.90 11.54
CA ASP A 102 9.57 18.74 10.46
C ASP A 102 8.15 18.30 10.07
N TRP A 103 7.17 19.20 10.23
CA TRP A 103 5.80 18.97 9.84
C TRP A 103 5.64 18.68 8.33
N ARG A 104 6.58 19.15 7.50
CA ARG A 104 6.58 18.88 6.05
C ARG A 104 6.79 17.40 5.78
N GLN A 105 7.63 16.74 6.56
CA GLN A 105 7.80 15.29 6.47
C GLN A 105 6.51 14.54 6.84
N VAL A 106 5.75 15.02 7.82
CA VAL A 106 4.43 14.47 8.15
C VAL A 106 3.47 14.66 6.97
N ASN A 107 3.44 15.88 6.40
CA ASN A 107 2.61 16.20 5.24
C ASN A 107 2.93 15.30 4.04
N ASP A 108 4.22 15.02 3.77
CA ASP A 108 4.64 14.10 2.71
C ASP A 108 4.04 12.69 2.88
N HIS A 109 3.99 12.19 4.14
CA HIS A 109 3.34 10.90 4.41
C HIS A 109 1.85 10.95 4.09
N PHE A 110 1.15 12.00 4.48
CA PHE A 110 -0.27 12.14 4.18
C PHE A 110 -0.51 12.36 2.68
N ALA A 111 0.26 13.19 2.02
CA ALA A 111 0.16 13.40 0.57
C ALA A 111 0.29 12.09 -0.21
N THR A 112 1.35 11.29 0.11
CA THR A 112 1.63 10.04 -0.60
C THR A 112 0.69 8.91 -0.18
N ASN A 113 0.59 8.65 1.14
CA ASN A 113 -0.08 7.45 1.65
C ASN A 113 -1.61 7.61 1.72
N VAL A 114 -2.14 8.85 1.74
CA VAL A 114 -3.57 9.12 1.92
C VAL A 114 -4.14 9.89 0.74
N THR A 115 -3.70 11.15 0.52
CA THR A 115 -4.34 12.05 -0.44
C THR A 115 -4.26 11.51 -1.87
N ALA A 116 -3.12 10.98 -2.30
CA ALA A 116 -2.98 10.33 -3.58
C ALA A 116 -3.97 9.16 -3.78
N ASN A 117 -4.22 8.38 -2.72
CA ASN A 117 -5.20 7.28 -2.76
C ASN A 117 -6.64 7.78 -2.79
N VAL A 118 -6.93 8.95 -2.19
CA VAL A 118 -8.23 9.61 -2.32
C VAL A 118 -8.45 10.04 -3.76
N VAL A 119 -7.46 10.69 -4.40
CA VAL A 119 -7.51 11.08 -5.83
C VAL A 119 -7.70 9.85 -6.73
N LEU A 120 -6.95 8.78 -6.48
CA LEU A 120 -7.08 7.51 -7.19
C LEU A 120 -8.51 6.97 -7.10
N CYS A 121 -9.09 6.95 -5.91
CA CYS A 121 -10.48 6.51 -5.72
C CYS A 121 -11.48 7.46 -6.36
N ALA A 122 -11.26 8.78 -6.32
CA ALA A 122 -12.17 9.77 -6.92
C ALA A 122 -12.34 9.56 -8.42
N VAL A 123 -11.29 9.13 -9.14
CA VAL A 123 -11.36 8.84 -10.58
C VAL A 123 -11.78 7.40 -10.86
N LEU A 124 -11.22 6.43 -10.15
CA LEU A 124 -11.40 5.02 -10.51
C LEU A 124 -12.68 4.40 -9.94
N VAL A 125 -13.23 4.89 -8.82
CA VAL A 125 -14.50 4.37 -8.31
C VAL A 125 -15.66 4.65 -9.27
N PRO A 126 -15.88 5.88 -9.79
CA PRO A 126 -16.90 6.12 -10.80
C PRO A 126 -16.71 5.27 -12.07
N TYR A 127 -15.48 5.11 -12.54
CA TYR A 127 -15.14 4.25 -13.68
C TYR A 127 -15.55 2.78 -13.42
N LEU A 128 -15.18 2.22 -12.25
CA LEU A 128 -15.51 0.84 -11.89
C LEU A 128 -17.02 0.63 -11.67
N LEU A 129 -17.71 1.64 -11.16
CA LEU A 129 -19.17 1.64 -11.03
C LEU A 129 -19.86 1.63 -12.41
N ALA A 130 -19.40 2.47 -13.33
CA ALA A 130 -19.92 2.49 -14.72
C ALA A 130 -19.65 1.17 -15.44
N ARG A 131 -18.52 0.52 -15.16
CA ARG A 131 -18.17 -0.81 -15.66
C ARG A 131 -19.02 -1.94 -15.05
N GLY A 132 -19.69 -1.68 -13.92
CA GLY A 132 -20.52 -2.65 -13.20
C GLY A 132 -19.75 -3.68 -12.37
N ALA A 133 -18.42 -3.63 -12.35
CA ALA A 133 -17.57 -4.51 -11.51
C ALA A 133 -16.15 -3.98 -11.38
N GLY A 134 -15.54 -4.17 -10.22
CA GLY A 134 -14.15 -3.83 -9.99
C GLY A 134 -13.60 -4.33 -8.66
N HIS A 135 -12.27 -4.20 -8.51
CA HIS A 135 -11.60 -4.51 -7.26
C HIS A 135 -10.47 -3.51 -6.98
N ILE A 136 -10.44 -2.98 -5.77
CA ILE A 136 -9.37 -2.09 -5.31
C ILE A 136 -8.64 -2.75 -4.15
N ALA A 137 -7.34 -2.93 -4.28
CA ALA A 137 -6.45 -3.43 -3.23
C ALA A 137 -5.62 -2.28 -2.68
N ALA A 138 -5.76 -1.93 -1.42
CA ALA A 138 -5.00 -0.89 -0.75
C ALA A 138 -3.96 -1.49 0.20
N ILE A 139 -2.70 -1.11 0.02
CA ILE A 139 -1.59 -1.58 0.85
C ILE A 139 -1.43 -0.62 2.05
N ALA A 140 -2.06 -1.00 3.17
CA ALA A 140 -1.89 -0.36 4.46
C ALA A 140 -0.63 -0.90 5.19
N SER A 141 -0.70 -1.16 6.47
CA SER A 141 0.36 -1.74 7.31
C SER A 141 -0.22 -2.24 8.63
N LEU A 142 0.43 -3.18 9.30
CA LEU A 142 0.16 -3.44 10.72
C LEU A 142 0.40 -2.20 11.59
N GLY A 143 1.25 -1.26 11.14
CA GLY A 143 1.41 0.06 11.74
C GLY A 143 0.14 0.91 11.79
N ALA A 144 -0.86 0.61 10.96
CA ALA A 144 -2.18 1.24 11.04
C ALA A 144 -2.95 0.91 12.33
N LEU A 145 -2.56 -0.17 13.01
CA LEU A 145 -3.24 -0.64 14.23
C LEU A 145 -2.74 0.03 15.50
N SER A 146 -1.57 0.65 15.49
CA SER A 146 -0.99 1.32 16.67
C SER A 146 0.05 2.34 16.26
N GLY A 147 0.21 3.41 17.04
CA GLY A 147 1.35 4.32 16.89
C GLY A 147 2.62 3.71 17.45
N PHE A 148 3.72 3.86 16.73
CA PHE A 148 5.05 3.49 17.18
C PHE A 148 5.96 4.73 17.32
N PRO A 149 6.91 4.70 18.24
CA PRO A 149 7.93 5.75 18.32
C PRO A 149 8.66 5.91 16.98
N TYR A 150 8.96 7.14 16.61
CA TYR A 150 9.55 7.57 15.33
C TYR A 150 8.69 7.35 14.09
N GLU A 151 7.62 6.55 14.18
CA GLU A 151 6.73 6.16 13.07
C GLU A 151 5.35 6.85 13.13
N ALA A 152 5.21 7.93 13.91
CA ALA A 152 3.92 8.57 14.15
C ALA A 152 3.25 9.02 12.83
N ALA A 153 4.00 9.62 11.90
CA ALA A 153 3.47 10.04 10.60
C ALA A 153 3.07 8.85 9.71
N TYR A 154 3.92 7.84 9.65
CA TYR A 154 3.64 6.63 8.88
C TYR A 154 2.41 5.89 9.43
N CYS A 155 2.40 5.57 10.72
CA CYS A 155 1.32 4.85 11.37
C CYS A 155 -0.03 5.58 11.22
N SER A 156 -0.05 6.90 11.46
CA SER A 156 -1.28 7.70 11.32
C SER A 156 -1.76 7.76 9.87
N SER A 157 -0.86 7.92 8.90
CA SER A 157 -1.23 7.91 7.48
C SER A 157 -1.79 6.56 7.02
N LYS A 158 -1.18 5.44 7.46
CA LYS A 158 -1.69 4.10 7.13
C LYS A 158 -3.00 3.76 7.85
N ALA A 159 -3.22 4.29 9.07
CA ALA A 159 -4.51 4.19 9.76
C ALA A 159 -5.61 4.98 9.02
N ALA A 160 -5.29 6.21 8.57
CA ALA A 160 -6.20 7.02 7.78
C ALA A 160 -6.61 6.33 6.48
N LEU A 161 -5.64 5.78 5.73
CA LEU A 161 -5.91 5.01 4.50
C LEU A 161 -6.81 3.81 4.80
N ALA A 162 -6.51 3.04 5.85
CA ALA A 162 -7.27 1.84 6.18
C ALA A 162 -8.73 2.18 6.51
N THR A 163 -8.96 3.24 7.30
CA THR A 163 -10.30 3.71 7.66
C THR A 163 -11.06 4.27 6.46
N PHE A 164 -10.39 5.03 5.58
CA PHE A 164 -10.98 5.54 4.35
C PHE A 164 -11.47 4.40 3.44
N VAL A 165 -10.63 3.40 3.22
CA VAL A 165 -10.98 2.23 2.40
C VAL A 165 -12.07 1.38 3.04
N GLU A 166 -12.10 1.29 4.37
CA GLU A 166 -13.17 0.59 5.11
C GLU A 166 -14.54 1.22 4.87
N GLY A 167 -14.61 2.56 4.92
CA GLY A 167 -15.85 3.31 4.61
C GLY A 167 -16.31 3.05 3.17
N LEU A 168 -15.44 3.22 2.18
CA LEU A 168 -15.75 2.95 0.78
C LEU A 168 -16.18 1.51 0.53
N ARG A 169 -15.52 0.54 1.17
CA ARG A 169 -15.89 -0.88 1.07
C ARG A 169 -17.32 -1.13 1.54
N ALA A 170 -17.73 -0.54 2.67
CA ALA A 170 -19.08 -0.69 3.21
C ALA A 170 -20.12 -0.07 2.28
N GLU A 171 -19.83 1.12 1.75
CA GLU A 171 -20.72 1.87 0.86
C GLU A 171 -20.88 1.20 -0.50
N LEU A 172 -19.78 0.66 -1.08
CA LEU A 172 -19.75 0.14 -2.44
C LEU A 172 -20.02 -1.37 -2.55
N ALA A 173 -20.15 -2.07 -1.42
CA ALA A 173 -20.44 -3.51 -1.40
C ALA A 173 -21.67 -3.90 -2.25
N PRO A 174 -22.81 -3.16 -2.23
CA PRO A 174 -23.97 -3.47 -3.06
C PRO A 174 -23.79 -3.18 -4.56
N ARG A 175 -22.69 -2.51 -4.93
CA ARG A 175 -22.45 -2.01 -6.30
C ARG A 175 -21.43 -2.85 -7.07
N HIS A 176 -21.08 -4.05 -6.59
CA HIS A 176 -20.10 -4.96 -7.22
C HIS A 176 -18.67 -4.39 -7.34
N VAL A 177 -18.35 -3.31 -6.62
CA VAL A 177 -16.98 -2.81 -6.43
C VAL A 177 -16.49 -3.27 -5.07
N SER A 178 -15.50 -4.14 -5.07
CA SER A 178 -14.98 -4.77 -3.86
C SER A 178 -13.59 -4.26 -3.49
N PHE A 179 -13.22 -4.40 -2.23
CA PHE A 179 -11.95 -3.90 -1.70
C PHE A 179 -11.20 -4.99 -0.94
N THR A 180 -9.87 -4.98 -1.04
CA THR A 180 -8.96 -5.69 -0.14
C THR A 180 -8.05 -4.69 0.55
N THR A 181 -8.17 -4.54 1.87
CA THR A 181 -7.19 -3.78 2.67
C THR A 181 -6.14 -4.75 3.19
N VAL A 182 -4.87 -4.50 2.85
CA VAL A 182 -3.74 -5.35 3.23
C VAL A 182 -2.97 -4.70 4.36
N PHE A 183 -2.74 -5.43 5.43
CA PHE A 183 -1.99 -5.01 6.61
C PHE A 183 -0.74 -5.89 6.76
N PRO A 184 0.32 -5.64 5.99
CA PRO A 184 1.56 -6.38 6.12
C PRO A 184 2.36 -5.92 7.35
N GLY A 185 3.18 -6.82 7.89
CA GLY A 185 4.31 -6.46 8.74
C GLY A 185 5.51 -6.04 7.90
N PHE A 186 6.72 -6.19 8.44
CA PHE A 186 7.95 -5.81 7.75
C PHE A 186 8.22 -6.71 6.55
N ILE A 187 8.39 -6.09 5.39
CA ILE A 187 8.75 -6.76 4.12
C ILE A 187 10.13 -6.27 3.70
N ASP A 188 10.99 -7.17 3.27
CA ASP A 188 12.33 -6.88 2.77
C ASP A 188 12.27 -6.09 1.45
N THR A 189 12.27 -4.78 1.57
CA THR A 189 12.16 -3.83 0.45
C THR A 189 13.01 -2.59 0.74
N PRO A 190 13.38 -1.80 -0.27
CA PRO A 190 14.09 -0.54 -0.07
C PRO A 190 13.37 0.43 0.90
N LEU A 191 12.04 0.35 0.99
CA LEU A 191 11.25 1.15 1.94
C LEU A 191 11.64 0.85 3.39
N LEU A 192 11.87 -0.43 3.73
CA LEU A 192 12.28 -0.84 5.08
C LEU A 192 13.73 -0.46 5.37
N HIS A 193 14.61 -0.53 4.37
CA HIS A 193 16.05 -0.27 4.56
C HIS A 193 16.35 1.21 4.88
N GLY A 194 15.40 2.12 4.64
CA GLY A 194 15.49 3.54 5.02
C GLY A 194 15.22 3.80 6.51
N ASN A 195 14.76 2.79 7.26
CA ASN A 195 14.35 2.95 8.65
C ASN A 195 15.52 2.78 9.63
N ALA A 196 15.52 3.59 10.70
CA ALA A 196 16.60 3.63 11.69
C ALA A 196 16.53 2.53 12.75
N PHE A 197 15.53 1.64 12.70
CA PHE A 197 15.34 0.61 13.70
C PHE A 197 15.57 -0.81 13.14
N ALA A 198 16.04 -1.71 14.00
CA ALA A 198 16.21 -3.11 13.64
C ALA A 198 14.84 -3.82 13.57
N ALA A 199 14.32 -3.99 12.36
CA ALA A 199 13.08 -4.73 12.15
C ALA A 199 13.29 -6.23 12.44
N THR A 200 12.43 -6.81 13.26
CA THR A 200 12.41 -8.25 13.51
C THR A 200 11.26 -8.91 12.75
N GLY A 201 11.46 -10.14 12.29
CA GLY A 201 10.42 -10.87 11.56
C GLY A 201 10.19 -10.33 10.15
N VAL A 202 11.25 -9.83 9.51
CA VAL A 202 11.24 -9.34 8.13
C VAL A 202 10.92 -10.50 7.18
N MET A 203 9.96 -10.29 6.30
CA MET A 203 9.52 -11.29 5.34
C MET A 203 10.11 -11.04 3.96
N PRO A 204 10.50 -12.09 3.22
CA PRO A 204 10.86 -11.94 1.82
C PRO A 204 9.73 -11.31 0.99
N VAL A 205 10.08 -10.40 0.09
CA VAL A 205 9.10 -9.69 -0.75
C VAL A 205 8.24 -10.64 -1.57
N GLU A 206 8.82 -11.70 -2.10
CA GLU A 206 8.11 -12.71 -2.91
C GLU A 206 7.07 -13.49 -2.09
N TYR A 207 7.36 -13.77 -0.81
CA TYR A 207 6.39 -14.38 0.10
C TYR A 207 5.21 -13.44 0.36
N ALA A 208 5.49 -12.17 0.64
CA ALA A 208 4.46 -11.16 0.88
C ALA A 208 3.59 -10.96 -0.37
N ALA A 209 4.21 -10.78 -1.54
CA ALA A 209 3.52 -10.64 -2.82
C ALA A 209 2.62 -11.84 -3.13
N ALA A 210 3.08 -13.08 -2.85
CA ALA A 210 2.27 -14.28 -3.05
C ALA A 210 1.02 -14.31 -2.16
N ARG A 211 1.13 -13.86 -0.92
CA ARG A 211 -0.02 -13.81 0.00
C ARG A 211 -1.02 -12.74 -0.42
N ILE A 212 -0.52 -11.56 -0.77
CA ILE A 212 -1.34 -10.42 -1.21
C ILE A 212 -2.07 -10.79 -2.50
N HIS A 213 -1.36 -11.29 -3.49
CA HIS A 213 -1.92 -11.72 -4.76
C HIS A 213 -3.08 -12.72 -4.57
N ARG A 214 -2.89 -13.77 -3.75
CA ARG A 214 -3.96 -14.73 -3.43
C ARG A 214 -5.16 -14.10 -2.74
N ALA A 215 -4.93 -13.13 -1.85
CA ALA A 215 -6.02 -12.43 -1.16
C ALA A 215 -6.83 -11.54 -2.13
N ILE A 216 -6.15 -10.87 -3.05
CA ILE A 216 -6.78 -10.06 -4.10
C ILE A 216 -7.63 -10.94 -5.04
N LEU A 217 -7.07 -12.05 -5.53
CA LEU A 217 -7.82 -12.98 -6.38
C LEU A 217 -9.04 -13.57 -5.66
N ALA A 218 -8.91 -13.82 -4.36
CA ALA A 218 -10.02 -14.31 -3.53
C ALA A 218 -10.96 -13.20 -3.05
N ARG A 219 -10.73 -11.93 -3.43
CA ARG A 219 -11.48 -10.74 -3.03
C ARG A 219 -11.70 -10.66 -1.51
N ARG A 220 -10.68 -11.04 -0.73
CA ARG A 220 -10.74 -10.97 0.74
C ARG A 220 -10.86 -9.53 1.19
N PRO A 221 -11.83 -9.17 2.05
CA PRO A 221 -12.01 -7.77 2.46
C PRO A 221 -10.79 -7.24 3.25
N THR A 222 -10.11 -8.10 4.01
CA THR A 222 -8.88 -7.75 4.74
C THR A 222 -7.87 -8.89 4.72
N LEU A 223 -6.59 -8.53 4.77
CA LEU A 223 -5.48 -9.47 4.93
C LEU A 223 -4.48 -8.92 5.96
N HIS A 224 -4.35 -9.57 7.11
CA HIS A 224 -3.37 -9.26 8.14
C HIS A 224 -2.29 -10.33 8.17
N PHE A 225 -1.02 -9.95 8.09
CA PHE A 225 0.08 -10.89 8.20
C PHE A 225 1.41 -10.19 8.57
N PRO A 226 2.30 -10.84 9.38
CA PRO A 226 2.12 -12.14 10.03
C PRO A 226 1.02 -12.12 11.09
N LEU A 227 0.44 -13.28 11.38
CA LEU A 227 -0.70 -13.36 12.31
C LEU A 227 -0.31 -13.04 13.76
N SER A 228 0.89 -13.48 14.20
CA SER A 228 1.34 -13.23 15.58
C SER A 228 1.48 -11.72 15.90
N PRO A 229 2.20 -10.89 15.13
CA PRO A 229 2.22 -9.45 15.35
C PRO A 229 0.83 -8.79 15.27
N TYR A 230 -0.02 -9.23 14.36
CA TYR A 230 -1.39 -8.72 14.26
C TYR A 230 -2.17 -8.95 15.55
N LEU A 231 -2.16 -10.17 16.08
CA LEU A 231 -2.86 -10.50 17.33
C LEU A 231 -2.28 -9.73 18.52
N GLN A 232 -0.95 -9.62 18.60
CA GLN A 232 -0.27 -8.85 19.65
C GLN A 232 -0.71 -7.39 19.64
N LEU A 233 -0.73 -6.73 18.47
CA LEU A 233 -1.15 -5.34 18.33
C LEU A 233 -2.64 -5.16 18.63
N SER A 234 -3.49 -6.09 18.19
CA SER A 234 -4.92 -6.07 18.47
C SER A 234 -5.21 -6.17 19.97
N ILE A 235 -4.52 -7.04 20.68
CA ILE A 235 -4.63 -7.18 22.15
C ILE A 235 -4.05 -5.94 22.84
N ALA A 236 -2.91 -5.42 22.37
CA ALA A 236 -2.27 -4.25 22.96
C ALA A 236 -3.19 -3.01 22.96
N ARG A 237 -4.13 -2.89 22.04
CA ARG A 237 -5.13 -1.81 22.03
C ARG A 237 -6.11 -1.86 23.20
N LEU A 238 -6.29 -3.02 23.81
CA LEU A 238 -7.15 -3.21 25.00
C LEU A 238 -6.43 -2.81 26.30
N ILE A 239 -5.11 -2.63 26.25
CA ILE A 239 -4.28 -2.26 27.41
C ILE A 239 -4.43 -0.76 27.67
N PRO A 240 -4.61 -0.30 28.96
CA PRO A 240 -4.65 1.11 29.28
C PRO A 240 -3.41 1.86 28.77
N ALA A 241 -3.60 3.10 28.29
CA ALA A 241 -2.57 3.90 27.63
C ALA A 241 -1.27 4.00 28.46
N ARG A 242 -1.37 4.26 29.78
CA ARG A 242 -0.19 4.36 30.67
C ARG A 242 0.71 3.11 30.65
N LEU A 243 0.10 1.91 30.61
CA LEU A 243 0.85 0.65 30.57
C LEU A 243 1.43 0.42 29.18
N ARG A 244 0.67 0.72 28.12
CA ARG A 244 1.13 0.65 26.74
C ARG A 244 2.34 1.56 26.49
N ASP A 245 2.29 2.80 27.00
CA ASP A 245 3.40 3.76 26.87
C ASP A 245 4.64 3.29 27.66
N ALA A 246 4.46 2.66 28.82
CA ALA A 246 5.56 2.07 29.58
C ALA A 246 6.24 0.92 28.82
N ILE A 247 5.47 0.09 28.14
CA ILE A 247 5.97 -0.99 27.28
C ILE A 247 6.72 -0.39 26.09
N ALA A 248 6.13 0.59 25.40
CA ALA A 248 6.75 1.27 24.25
C ALA A 248 8.12 1.89 24.64
N ARG A 249 8.19 2.61 25.77
CA ARG A 249 9.46 3.16 26.28
C ARG A 249 10.51 2.08 26.56
N ARG A 250 10.09 0.91 27.03
CA ARG A 250 11.01 -0.19 27.32
C ARG A 250 11.59 -0.80 26.04
N VAL A 251 10.77 -0.92 25.01
CA VAL A 251 11.18 -1.38 23.67
C VAL A 251 12.13 -0.36 23.05
N MET A 252 11.80 0.94 23.11
CA MET A 252 12.68 2.00 22.62
C MET A 252 14.09 1.97 23.24
N LYS A 253 14.16 1.84 24.57
CA LYS A 253 15.46 1.75 25.28
C LYS A 253 16.30 0.58 24.82
N ARG A 254 15.66 -0.54 24.49
CA ARG A 254 16.33 -1.74 24.01
C ARG A 254 16.84 -1.57 22.57
N ASP A 255 16.01 -1.03 21.70
CA ASP A 255 16.24 -1.04 20.25
C ASP A 255 17.01 0.19 19.74
N PHE A 256 16.94 1.32 20.46
CA PHE A 256 17.58 2.59 20.08
C PHE A 256 18.66 3.07 21.06
N GLY A 257 18.84 2.39 22.19
CA GLY A 257 19.83 2.77 23.21
C GLY A 257 19.49 4.06 23.96
N ARG A 258 20.44 4.53 24.83
CA ARG A 258 20.24 5.72 25.65
C ARG A 258 20.25 7.05 24.86
N ALA A 259 20.70 7.05 23.62
CA ALA A 259 20.79 8.25 22.79
C ALA A 259 19.43 8.71 22.23
N ALA A 260 18.38 7.92 22.38
CA ALA A 260 17.05 8.19 21.83
C ALA A 260 16.04 8.71 22.87
N LEU A 261 16.50 9.05 24.07
CA LEU A 261 15.76 9.68 25.17
C LEU A 261 16.35 11.03 25.48
#